data_576734e86fbb816c3c58a1579557c8a5
#
_entry.id   576734e86fbb816c3c58a1579557c8a5
#
_cell.length_a   1.000
_cell.length_b   1.000
_cell.length_c   1.000
_cell.angle_alpha   90.00
_cell.angle_beta   90.00
_cell.angle_gamma   90.00
#
_symmetry.space_group_name_H-M   'P 1'
#
loop_
_entity.id
_entity.type
_entity.pdbx_description
1 polymer ?
#
loop_
_entity_poly.entity_id
_entity_poly.type
_entity_poly.pdbx_seq_one_letter_code
_entity_poly.pdbx_strand_id
1 'polypeptide(L)'
;MLLAGNGLAQSQLANPASQNCVKEGGTLKIERRPDGGQYGVCVFTDNYQCEEWALFRGECPKNGLRVTGYVTPAGRYCAITGGRYTVVTESAAGETGICSLPGGKACDAAAYYAGACSR
;
A
#
# COMPACT_ATOMS: atom_id res chain seq x y z
N MET A 1 -23.35 -20.98 14.13
CA MET A 1 -23.09 -20.78 13.60
C MET A 1 -22.57 -20.19 12.93
N LEU A 2 -22.47 -20.00 12.56
CA LEU A 2 -22.16 -19.60 11.95
C LEU A 2 -21.25 -19.22 11.47
N LEU A 3 -21.13 -19.07 11.45
CA LEU A 3 -20.11 -18.67 11.01
C LEU A 3 -19.55 -19.01 9.82
N ALA A 4 -20.06 -19.64 9.11
CA ALA A 4 -19.56 -20.20 7.90
C ALA A 4 -19.16 -19.21 6.87
N GLY A 5 -19.88 -18.21 6.64
CA GLY A 5 -19.51 -17.19 5.68
C GLY A 5 -18.25 -16.45 6.00
N ASN A 6 -17.66 -16.77 7.12
CA ASN A 6 -16.46 -16.07 7.58
C ASN A 6 -15.16 -16.76 7.21
N GLY A 7 -15.23 -17.87 6.48
CA GLY A 7 -14.01 -18.60 6.14
C GLY A 7 -12.98 -17.72 5.47
N LEU A 8 -13.39 -16.95 4.48
CA LEU A 8 -12.47 -16.06 3.77
C LEU A 8 -11.96 -14.94 4.69
N ALA A 9 -12.85 -14.33 5.46
CA ALA A 9 -12.46 -13.29 6.39
C ALA A 9 -11.51 -13.82 7.45
N GLN A 10 -11.76 -15.03 7.95
CA GLN A 10 -10.86 -15.65 8.91
C GLN A 10 -9.49 -15.92 8.30
N SER A 11 -9.46 -16.36 7.06
CA SER A 11 -8.21 -16.59 6.37
C SER A 11 -7.37 -15.33 6.29
N GLN A 12 -7.99 -14.20 5.95
CA GLN A 12 -7.28 -12.92 5.93
C GLN A 12 -6.87 -12.47 7.32
N LEU A 13 -7.75 -12.65 8.29
CA LEU A 13 -7.45 -12.26 9.66
C LEU A 13 -6.41 -13.15 10.31
N ALA A 14 -6.08 -14.31 9.72
CA ALA A 14 -4.98 -15.13 10.21
C ALA A 14 -3.62 -14.52 9.88
N ASN A 15 -3.56 -13.65 8.88
CA ASN A 15 -2.35 -12.92 8.52
C ASN A 15 -2.08 -11.86 9.58
N PRO A 16 -0.88 -11.84 10.20
CA PRO A 16 -0.62 -10.87 11.30
C PRO A 16 -0.76 -9.42 10.87
N ALA A 17 -0.42 -9.10 9.62
CA ALA A 17 -0.56 -7.73 9.14
C ALA A 17 -2.03 -7.34 8.99
N SER A 18 -2.86 -8.27 8.52
CA SER A 18 -4.30 -8.03 8.42
C SER A 18 -4.92 -7.86 9.79
N GLN A 19 -4.52 -8.68 10.75
CA GLN A 19 -4.97 -8.55 12.13
C GLN A 19 -4.57 -7.20 12.71
N ASN A 20 -3.34 -6.78 12.45
CA ASN A 20 -2.85 -5.50 12.93
C ASN A 20 -3.65 -4.33 12.34
N CYS A 21 -4.02 -4.41 11.06
CA CYS A 21 -4.85 -3.39 10.43
C CYS A 21 -6.16 -3.19 11.20
N VAL A 22 -6.85 -4.29 11.48
CA VAL A 22 -8.12 -4.23 12.21
C VAL A 22 -7.91 -3.72 13.63
N LYS A 23 -6.86 -4.19 14.30
CA LYS A 23 -6.53 -3.76 15.66
C LYS A 23 -6.26 -2.26 15.72
N GLU A 24 -5.63 -1.70 14.69
CA GLU A 24 -5.33 -0.28 14.63
C GLU A 24 -6.54 0.57 14.21
N GLY A 25 -7.68 -0.05 13.98
CA GLY A 25 -8.90 0.67 13.66
C GLY A 25 -9.16 0.85 12.18
N GLY A 26 -8.39 0.20 11.33
CA GLY A 26 -8.56 0.29 9.88
C GLY A 26 -9.48 -0.80 9.34
N THR A 27 -9.79 -0.66 8.07
CA THR A 27 -10.54 -1.66 7.29
C THR A 27 -9.63 -2.20 6.21
N LEU A 28 -9.51 -3.51 6.13
CA LEU A 28 -8.66 -4.14 5.13
C LEU A 28 -9.36 -4.18 3.78
N LYS A 29 -8.66 -3.75 2.74
CA LYS A 29 -9.13 -3.79 1.37
C LYS A 29 -8.06 -4.44 0.52
N ILE A 30 -8.44 -5.43 -0.30
CA ILE A 30 -7.50 -6.12 -1.18
C ILE A 30 -7.50 -5.40 -2.53
N GLU A 31 -6.30 -5.08 -3.01
CA GLU A 31 -6.11 -4.42 -4.30
C GLU A 31 -5.13 -5.23 -5.14
N ARG A 32 -5.05 -4.90 -6.43
CA ARG A 32 -4.18 -5.59 -7.38
C ARG A 32 -3.19 -4.63 -8.00
N ARG A 33 -1.99 -5.14 -8.24
CA ARG A 33 -0.96 -4.44 -9.01
C ARG A 33 -1.11 -4.79 -10.49
N PRO A 34 -0.47 -4.02 -11.38
CA PRO A 34 -0.52 -4.33 -12.82
C PRO A 34 -0.02 -5.73 -13.17
N ASP A 35 0.90 -6.30 -12.36
CA ASP A 35 1.41 -7.66 -12.59
C ASP A 35 0.44 -8.75 -12.11
N GLY A 36 -0.73 -8.37 -11.60
CA GLY A 36 -1.71 -9.30 -11.08
C GLY A 36 -1.53 -9.66 -9.62
N GLY A 37 -0.45 -9.22 -8.99
CA GLY A 37 -0.21 -9.46 -7.57
C GLY A 37 -1.23 -8.73 -6.71
N GLN A 38 -1.62 -9.35 -5.62
CA GLN A 38 -2.56 -8.76 -4.67
C GLN A 38 -1.82 -8.22 -3.46
N TYR A 39 -2.38 -7.19 -2.86
CA TYR A 39 -1.86 -6.65 -1.62
C TYR A 39 -3.01 -6.08 -0.80
N GLY A 40 -2.84 -6.09 0.52
CA GLY A 40 -3.83 -5.54 1.43
C GLY A 40 -3.54 -4.09 1.74
N VAL A 41 -4.57 -3.26 1.69
CA VAL A 41 -4.49 -1.86 2.06
C VAL A 41 -5.33 -1.67 3.32
N CYS A 42 -4.70 -1.12 4.34
CA CYS A 42 -5.41 -0.76 5.56
C CYS A 42 -5.93 0.66 5.39
N VAL A 43 -7.25 0.80 5.38
CA VAL A 43 -7.93 2.07 5.09
C VAL A 43 -8.48 2.64 6.39
N PHE A 44 -8.09 3.87 6.68
CA PHE A 44 -8.60 4.65 7.80
C PHE A 44 -9.51 5.77 7.28
N THR A 45 -10.00 6.61 8.17
CA THR A 45 -10.86 7.72 7.78
C THR A 45 -10.08 8.78 7.01
N ASP A 46 -10.80 9.64 6.28
CA ASP A 46 -10.24 10.79 5.55
C ASP A 46 -9.18 10.42 4.53
N ASN A 47 -9.33 9.25 3.91
CA ASN A 47 -8.40 8.80 2.87
C ASN A 47 -6.97 8.60 3.37
N TYR A 48 -6.82 8.22 4.65
CA TYR A 48 -5.55 7.81 5.22
C TYR A 48 -5.41 6.31 5.01
N GLN A 49 -4.26 5.88 4.52
CA GLN A 49 -4.05 4.48 4.14
C GLN A 49 -2.61 4.06 4.39
N CYS A 50 -2.42 2.77 4.61
CA CYS A 50 -1.12 2.09 4.60
C CYS A 50 -1.29 0.73 3.96
N GLU A 51 -0.28 0.26 3.25
CA GLU A 51 -0.23 -1.16 2.90
C GLU A 51 -0.06 -1.95 4.21
N GLU A 52 -0.72 -3.09 4.33
CA GLU A 52 -0.84 -3.75 5.63
C GLU A 52 0.49 -4.17 6.25
N TRP A 53 1.44 -4.66 5.43
CA TRP A 53 2.74 -5.08 5.96
C TRP A 53 3.62 -3.89 6.30
N ALA A 54 3.55 -2.81 5.51
CA ALA A 54 4.27 -1.58 5.84
C ALA A 54 3.77 -0.99 7.16
N LEU A 55 2.47 -1.03 7.38
CA LEU A 55 1.89 -0.61 8.66
C LEU A 55 2.41 -1.48 9.80
N PHE A 56 2.36 -2.80 9.60
CA PHE A 56 2.78 -3.76 10.62
C PHE A 56 4.25 -3.60 10.99
N ARG A 57 5.11 -3.34 9.99
CA ARG A 57 6.54 -3.17 10.22
C ARG A 57 6.94 -1.78 10.71
N GLY A 58 5.99 -0.86 10.82
CA GLY A 58 6.28 0.52 11.24
C GLY A 58 6.89 1.37 10.15
N GLU A 59 6.77 0.98 8.90
CA GLU A 59 7.28 1.71 7.74
C GLU A 59 6.25 2.67 7.13
N CYS A 60 5.05 2.64 7.64
CA CYS A 60 3.97 3.54 7.27
C CYS A 60 3.34 4.04 8.57
N PRO A 61 2.91 5.29 8.66
CA PRO A 61 2.43 5.85 9.93
C PRO A 61 1.28 5.06 10.52
N LYS A 62 1.25 4.98 11.84
CA LYS A 62 0.32 4.15 12.59
C LYS A 62 -1.15 4.41 12.27
N ASN A 63 -1.50 5.65 11.97
CA ASN A 63 -2.87 6.04 11.62
C ASN A 63 -3.04 6.24 10.12
N GLY A 64 -2.09 5.72 9.34
CA GLY A 64 -2.09 5.88 7.90
C GLY A 64 -1.47 7.20 7.46
N LEU A 65 -1.17 7.29 6.19
CA LEU A 65 -0.79 8.54 5.57
C LEU A 65 -1.88 8.97 4.59
N ARG A 66 -2.02 10.28 4.42
CA ARG A 66 -3.04 10.81 3.55
C ARG A 66 -2.63 10.62 2.10
N VAL A 67 -3.46 9.94 1.32
CA VAL A 67 -3.11 9.61 -0.07
C VAL A 67 -3.74 10.56 -1.08
N THR A 68 -4.50 11.55 -0.63
CA THR A 68 -5.22 12.48 -1.49
C THR A 68 -4.31 13.21 -2.49
N GLY A 69 -3.07 13.51 -2.12
CA GLY A 69 -2.17 14.28 -2.97
C GLY A 69 -1.46 13.48 -4.04
N TYR A 70 -1.63 12.16 -4.09
CA TYR A 70 -0.94 11.34 -5.07
C TYR A 70 -1.77 11.22 -6.33
N VAL A 71 -1.21 11.68 -7.45
CA VAL A 71 -1.90 11.77 -8.74
C VAL A 71 -1.94 10.42 -9.44
N THR A 72 -0.90 9.59 -9.27
CA THR A 72 -0.80 8.31 -9.96
C THR A 72 -0.93 7.15 -8.98
N PRO A 73 -1.46 5.99 -9.44
CA PRO A 73 -1.48 4.78 -8.61
C PRO A 73 -0.08 4.36 -8.17
N ALA A 74 0.93 4.54 -9.03
CA ALA A 74 2.30 4.15 -8.69
C ALA A 74 2.86 5.02 -7.57
N GLY A 75 2.59 6.33 -7.59
CA GLY A 75 3.02 7.23 -6.53
C GLY A 75 2.37 6.89 -5.19
N ARG A 76 1.08 6.63 -5.22
CA ARG A 76 0.34 6.20 -4.03
C ARG A 76 0.91 4.88 -3.49
N TYR A 77 1.12 3.91 -4.38
CA TYR A 77 1.66 2.60 -3.98
C TYR A 77 3.03 2.75 -3.32
N CYS A 78 3.89 3.59 -3.89
CA CYS A 78 5.18 3.91 -3.28
C CYS A 78 5.01 4.39 -1.84
N ALA A 79 4.13 5.36 -1.65
CA ALA A 79 3.94 5.98 -0.34
C ALA A 79 3.35 5.02 0.68
N ILE A 80 2.31 4.27 0.33
CA ILE A 80 1.64 3.39 1.30
C ILE A 80 2.48 2.17 1.65
N THR A 81 3.46 1.82 0.82
CA THR A 81 4.39 0.71 1.12
C THR A 81 5.63 1.17 1.88
N GLY A 82 5.64 2.42 2.33
CA GLY A 82 6.72 2.94 3.16
C GLY A 82 7.79 3.70 2.41
N GLY A 83 7.65 3.86 1.10
CA GLY A 83 8.61 4.58 0.30
C GLY A 83 8.38 6.08 0.32
N ARG A 84 9.37 6.80 -0.22
CA ARG A 84 9.25 8.24 -0.44
C ARG A 84 9.14 8.47 -1.94
N TYR A 85 8.04 9.05 -2.37
CA TYR A 85 7.78 9.30 -3.78
C TYR A 85 8.23 10.71 -4.16
N THR A 86 9.02 10.81 -5.22
CA THR A 86 9.49 12.08 -5.76
C THR A 86 9.11 12.16 -7.23
N VAL A 87 8.36 13.19 -7.61
CA VAL A 87 7.98 13.42 -8.99
C VAL A 87 9.21 13.84 -9.79
N VAL A 88 9.43 13.20 -10.93
CA VAL A 88 10.56 13.52 -11.82
C VAL A 88 10.10 14.35 -13.00
N THR A 89 9.02 13.91 -13.69
CA THR A 89 8.49 14.64 -14.82
C THR A 89 6.97 14.71 -14.73
N GLU A 90 6.44 15.82 -15.23
CA GLU A 90 5.01 16.01 -15.43
C GLU A 90 4.82 16.49 -16.86
N SER A 91 3.95 15.83 -17.61
CA SER A 91 3.70 16.19 -18.99
C SER A 91 2.30 15.76 -19.38
N ALA A 92 1.92 16.07 -20.63
CA ALA A 92 0.64 15.61 -21.17
C ALA A 92 0.57 14.08 -21.21
N ALA A 93 1.72 13.41 -21.27
CA ALA A 93 1.77 11.94 -21.28
C ALA A 93 1.61 11.35 -19.86
N GLY A 94 1.67 12.18 -18.82
CA GLY A 94 1.49 11.73 -17.46
C GLY A 94 2.66 12.10 -16.55
N GLU A 95 2.57 11.66 -15.31
CA GLU A 95 3.58 11.92 -14.30
C GLU A 95 4.49 10.70 -14.17
N THR A 96 5.79 10.93 -14.03
CA THR A 96 6.74 9.87 -13.65
C THR A 96 7.42 10.26 -12.35
N GLY A 97 7.92 9.28 -11.64
CA GLY A 97 8.57 9.53 -10.35
C GLY A 97 9.46 8.39 -9.91
N ILE A 98 10.20 8.66 -8.84
CA ILE A 98 11.10 7.71 -8.22
C ILE A 98 10.57 7.37 -6.83
N CYS A 99 10.59 6.09 -6.50
CA CYS A 99 10.27 5.61 -5.17
C CYS A 99 11.55 5.26 -4.43
N SER A 100 11.85 6.00 -3.36
CA SER A 100 12.96 5.65 -2.48
C SER A 100 12.43 4.69 -1.42
N LEU A 101 12.82 3.44 -1.50
CA LEU A 101 12.29 2.37 -0.67
C LEU A 101 12.92 2.35 0.70
N PRO A 102 12.23 1.79 1.71
CA PRO A 102 12.87 1.49 2.99
C PRO A 102 14.11 0.64 2.72
N GLY A 103 15.22 1.01 3.35
CA GLY A 103 16.50 0.35 3.09
C GLY A 103 17.38 1.10 2.11
N GLY A 104 16.85 2.10 1.41
CA GLY A 104 17.65 3.03 0.62
C GLY A 104 17.70 2.80 -0.87
N LYS A 105 17.16 1.70 -1.37
CA LYS A 105 17.12 1.46 -2.82
C LYS A 105 16.10 2.38 -3.47
N ALA A 106 16.44 2.92 -4.64
CA ALA A 106 15.52 3.73 -5.42
C ALA A 106 15.05 2.96 -6.65
N CYS A 107 13.76 3.02 -6.92
CA CYS A 107 13.13 2.39 -8.08
C CYS A 107 12.33 3.44 -8.84
N ASP A 108 12.27 3.32 -10.16
CA ASP A 108 11.22 4.00 -10.90
C ASP A 108 9.87 3.58 -10.30
N ALA A 109 9.00 4.53 -10.00
CA ALA A 109 7.78 4.21 -9.26
C ALA A 109 6.86 3.28 -10.03
N ALA A 110 6.73 3.46 -11.34
CA ALA A 110 5.90 2.58 -12.15
C ALA A 110 6.47 1.16 -12.20
N ALA A 111 7.79 1.03 -12.29
CA ALA A 111 8.46 -0.27 -12.30
C ALA A 111 8.27 -0.97 -10.95
N TYR A 112 8.35 -0.22 -9.88
CA TYR A 112 8.11 -0.77 -8.54
C TYR A 112 6.68 -1.30 -8.41
N TYR A 113 5.71 -0.50 -8.85
CA TYR A 113 4.30 -0.86 -8.79
C TYR A 113 4.01 -2.07 -9.68
N ALA A 114 4.69 -2.19 -10.82
CA ALA A 114 4.51 -3.30 -11.74
C ALA A 114 5.26 -4.59 -11.31
N GLY A 115 6.02 -4.52 -10.23
CA GLY A 115 6.77 -5.68 -9.76
C GLY A 115 8.10 -5.90 -10.44
N ALA A 116 8.55 -4.97 -11.29
CA ALA A 116 9.80 -5.08 -12.03
C ALA A 116 11.00 -4.58 -11.23
N CYS A 117 10.76 -3.85 -10.14
CA CYS A 117 11.79 -3.33 -9.26
C CYS A 117 11.31 -3.50 -7.82
N SER A 118 12.16 -4.06 -6.94
CA SER A 118 11.79 -4.29 -5.54
C SER A 118 13.00 -4.07 -4.65
N ARG A 119 12.76 -4.04 -3.33
CA ARG A 119 13.85 -3.83 -2.37
C ARG A 119 14.96 -4.87 -2.51
#